data_8243f6f1fe5f0441002d07de57cd40f3
#
_entry.id   8243f6f1fe5f0441002d07de57cd40f3
#
_cell.length_a   1.000
_cell.length_b   1.000
_cell.length_c   1.000
_cell.angle_alpha   90.00
_cell.angle_beta   90.00
_cell.angle_gamma   90.00
#
_symmetry.space_group_name_H-M   'P 1'
#
loop_
_entity.id
_entity.type
_entity.pdbx_description
1 polymer ?
#
loop_
_entity_poly.entity_id
_entity_poly.type
_entity_poly.pdbx_seq_one_letter_code
_entity_poly.pdbx_strand_id
1 'polypeptide(L)'
;IESGQTVDTVAEDLEKEGLISNAKVVELYAKMSHNTNFVAGTFELNNGMSVKNILAYIQDSTKLKRDTIVLKVPEGKWAKEIAAEISNIYDGKYSAEEILNQWNDISYIQKLAKDYSFINVDDLNNSNYKVKLEGYLFPDTYYLEKDDSIDDITRILLDRFDVMYKENKKAF
;
A
#
# COMPACT_ATOMS: atom_id res chain seq x y z
N ILE A 1 7.13 -7.40 15.28
CA ILE A 1 8.35 -8.11 14.87
C ILE A 1 9.24 -7.11 14.12
N GLU A 2 10.47 -6.94 14.60
CA GLU A 2 11.44 -6.04 13.99
C GLU A 2 12.27 -6.77 12.93
N SER A 3 12.82 -6.01 11.98
CA SER A 3 13.69 -6.58 10.95
C SER A 3 14.96 -7.17 11.58
N GLY A 4 15.24 -8.45 11.28
CA GLY A 4 16.41 -9.15 11.80
C GLY A 4 16.21 -9.83 13.16
N GLN A 5 15.02 -9.77 13.76
CA GLN A 5 14.72 -10.58 14.96
C GLN A 5 14.89 -12.07 14.66
N THR A 6 15.42 -12.78 15.66
CA THR A 6 15.63 -14.23 15.62
C THR A 6 14.40 -14.96 16.19
N VAL A 7 14.31 -16.27 15.96
CA VAL A 7 13.18 -17.10 16.44
C VAL A 7 13.05 -17.07 17.96
N ASP A 8 14.18 -17.07 18.68
CA ASP A 8 14.25 -16.99 20.13
C ASP A 8 13.71 -15.65 20.65
N THR A 9 14.13 -14.52 20.06
CA THR A 9 13.65 -13.18 20.47
C THR A 9 12.17 -12.99 20.15
N VAL A 10 11.68 -13.48 19.02
CA VAL A 10 10.24 -13.43 18.71
C VAL A 10 9.44 -14.33 19.68
N ALA A 11 9.93 -15.50 20.05
CA ALA A 11 9.27 -16.36 21.02
C ALA A 11 9.23 -15.71 22.42
N GLU A 12 10.31 -15.06 22.84
CA GLU A 12 10.34 -14.30 24.12
C GLU A 12 9.32 -13.15 24.11
N ASP A 13 9.22 -12.40 23.01
CA ASP A 13 8.23 -11.33 22.88
C ASP A 13 6.80 -11.87 22.95
N LEU A 14 6.50 -12.98 22.27
CA LEU A 14 5.18 -13.62 22.32
C LEU A 14 4.83 -14.13 23.75
N GLU A 15 5.81 -14.63 24.49
CA GLU A 15 5.62 -15.03 25.92
C GLU A 15 5.36 -13.81 26.78
N LYS A 16 6.14 -12.75 26.64
CA LYS A 16 5.99 -11.48 27.36
C LYS A 16 4.62 -10.85 27.15
N GLU A 17 4.11 -10.92 25.93
CA GLU A 17 2.76 -10.44 25.59
C GLU A 17 1.64 -11.43 25.99
N GLY A 18 1.98 -12.57 26.59
CA GLY A 18 1.02 -13.57 27.09
C GLY A 18 0.30 -14.35 25.99
N LEU A 19 0.84 -14.34 24.77
CA LEU A 19 0.27 -15.06 23.63
C LEU A 19 0.67 -16.54 23.60
N ILE A 20 1.76 -16.88 24.28
CA ILE A 20 2.26 -18.25 24.46
C ILE A 20 2.69 -18.46 25.91
N SER A 21 2.73 -19.72 26.35
CA SER A 21 3.03 -20.05 27.73
C SER A 21 4.51 -20.31 28.02
N ASN A 22 5.34 -20.60 26.99
CA ASN A 22 6.77 -20.90 27.14
C ASN A 22 7.52 -20.66 25.84
N ALA A 23 8.41 -19.67 25.84
CA ALA A 23 9.20 -19.26 24.67
C ALA A 23 10.12 -20.38 24.18
N LYS A 24 10.82 -21.11 25.11
CA LYS A 24 11.77 -22.17 24.71
C LYS A 24 11.10 -23.34 24.00
N VAL A 25 9.88 -23.70 24.43
CA VAL A 25 9.09 -24.76 23.77
C VAL A 25 8.68 -24.33 22.37
N VAL A 26 8.25 -23.07 22.22
CA VAL A 26 7.83 -22.52 20.92
C VAL A 26 9.02 -22.34 19.98
N GLU A 27 10.17 -21.89 20.47
CA GLU A 27 11.42 -21.82 19.74
C GLU A 27 11.83 -23.19 19.19
N LEU A 28 11.83 -24.22 20.03
CA LEU A 28 12.15 -25.58 19.63
C LEU A 28 11.16 -26.10 18.58
N TYR A 29 9.88 -25.88 18.80
CA TYR A 29 8.82 -26.26 17.85
C TYR A 29 8.99 -25.54 16.50
N ALA A 30 9.27 -24.25 16.50
CA ALA A 30 9.48 -23.47 15.28
C ALA A 30 10.68 -24.00 14.48
N LYS A 31 11.80 -24.30 15.15
CA LYS A 31 13.00 -24.87 14.54
C LYS A 31 12.75 -26.27 13.98
N MET A 32 12.06 -27.13 14.70
CA MET A 32 11.73 -28.49 14.25
C MET A 32 10.74 -28.52 13.07
N SER A 33 9.82 -27.58 13.03
CA SER A 33 8.79 -27.47 11.99
C SER A 33 9.23 -26.59 10.80
N HIS A 34 10.47 -26.11 10.81
CA HIS A 34 11.02 -25.17 9.80
C HIS A 34 10.25 -23.85 9.65
N ASN A 35 9.51 -23.45 10.70
CA ASN A 35 8.76 -22.19 10.75
C ASN A 35 9.63 -21.08 11.36
N THR A 36 10.69 -20.68 10.67
CA THR A 36 11.71 -19.76 11.19
C THR A 36 11.81 -18.42 10.44
N ASN A 37 11.10 -18.28 9.33
CA ASN A 37 11.15 -17.10 8.47
C ASN A 37 9.98 -16.17 8.79
N PHE A 38 10.13 -15.36 9.84
CA PHE A 38 9.09 -14.40 10.22
C PHE A 38 9.19 -13.12 9.39
N VAL A 39 8.02 -12.56 9.09
CA VAL A 39 7.92 -11.29 8.39
C VAL A 39 8.01 -10.15 9.39
N ALA A 40 8.89 -9.17 9.14
CA ALA A 40 8.95 -7.96 9.95
C ALA A 40 7.69 -7.11 9.77
N GLY A 41 7.17 -6.58 10.86
CA GLY A 41 6.00 -5.73 10.87
C GLY A 41 5.06 -5.98 12.05
N THR A 42 3.92 -5.33 12.05
CA THR A 42 2.91 -5.43 13.10
C THR A 42 1.86 -6.46 12.74
N PHE A 43 1.51 -7.34 13.68
CA PHE A 43 0.47 -8.36 13.52
C PHE A 43 -0.57 -8.24 14.64
N GLU A 44 -1.83 -8.47 14.31
CA GLU A 44 -2.88 -8.61 15.33
C GLU A 44 -3.04 -10.09 15.70
N LEU A 45 -2.59 -10.44 16.89
CA LEU A 45 -2.69 -11.79 17.45
C LEU A 45 -3.66 -11.79 18.63
N ASN A 46 -4.25 -12.94 18.93
CA ASN A 46 -5.11 -13.10 20.11
C ASN A 46 -4.81 -14.40 20.85
N ASN A 47 -5.14 -14.44 22.15
CA ASN A 47 -4.86 -15.55 23.04
C ASN A 47 -5.63 -16.85 22.71
N GLY A 48 -6.59 -16.80 21.79
CA GLY A 48 -7.30 -18.00 21.30
C GLY A 48 -6.58 -18.73 20.18
N MET A 49 -5.50 -18.15 19.64
CA MET A 49 -4.73 -18.78 18.56
C MET A 49 -3.80 -19.86 19.12
N SER A 50 -3.75 -21.00 18.43
CA SER A 50 -2.74 -22.02 18.74
C SER A 50 -1.34 -21.54 18.31
N VAL A 51 -0.30 -22.04 18.97
CA VAL A 51 1.11 -21.77 18.63
C VAL A 51 1.38 -22.00 17.13
N LYS A 52 0.87 -23.11 16.58
CA LYS A 52 0.97 -23.41 15.16
C LYS A 52 0.37 -22.31 14.28
N ASN A 53 -0.80 -21.81 14.67
CA ASN A 53 -1.49 -20.74 13.91
C ASN A 53 -0.76 -19.41 14.06
N ILE A 54 -0.25 -19.09 15.25
CA ILE A 54 0.57 -17.87 15.48
C ILE A 54 1.80 -17.90 14.56
N LEU A 55 2.57 -18.99 14.58
CA LEU A 55 3.77 -19.11 13.77
C LEU A 55 3.48 -19.05 12.26
N ALA A 56 2.40 -19.67 11.80
CA ALA A 56 1.98 -19.56 10.40
C ALA A 56 1.53 -18.13 10.05
N TYR A 57 0.84 -17.46 10.96
CA TYR A 57 0.31 -16.10 10.77
C TYR A 57 1.41 -15.06 10.62
N ILE A 58 2.46 -15.12 11.44
CA ILE A 58 3.59 -14.17 11.42
C ILE A 58 4.60 -14.43 10.28
N GLN A 59 4.41 -15.48 9.51
CA GLN A 59 5.17 -15.77 8.28
C GLN A 59 4.44 -15.25 7.02
N ASP A 60 3.18 -14.90 7.15
CA ASP A 60 2.33 -14.46 6.04
C ASP A 60 2.30 -12.93 5.99
N SER A 61 2.96 -12.35 4.99
CA SER A 61 2.98 -10.89 4.78
C SER A 61 1.59 -10.29 4.51
N THR A 62 0.62 -11.11 4.08
CA THR A 62 -0.77 -10.65 3.88
C THR A 62 -1.51 -10.41 5.21
N LYS A 63 -0.95 -10.89 6.32
CA LYS A 63 -1.50 -10.76 7.69
C LYS A 63 -0.93 -9.57 8.46
N LEU A 64 -0.02 -8.82 7.86
CA LEU A 64 0.46 -7.58 8.46
C LEU A 64 -0.70 -6.63 8.72
N LYS A 65 -0.73 -6.10 9.95
CA LYS A 65 -1.60 -4.96 10.26
C LYS A 65 -1.03 -3.75 9.53
N ARG A 66 -1.74 -3.30 8.52
CA ARG A 66 -1.41 -2.08 7.80
C ARG A 66 -2.23 -0.93 8.37
N ASP A 67 -1.56 0.12 8.77
CA ASP A 67 -2.21 1.37 9.15
C ASP A 67 -2.76 2.02 7.87
N THR A 68 -3.98 1.66 7.50
CA THR A 68 -4.63 2.17 6.30
C THR A 68 -5.18 3.57 6.51
N ILE A 69 -4.92 4.44 5.54
CA ILE A 69 -5.54 5.75 5.39
C ILE A 69 -6.62 5.65 4.31
N VAL A 70 -7.75 6.29 4.52
CA VAL A 70 -8.85 6.25 3.55
C VAL A 70 -8.85 7.55 2.75
N LEU A 71 -8.62 7.44 1.44
CA LEU A 71 -8.79 8.53 0.48
C LEU A 71 -10.14 8.37 -0.24
N LYS A 72 -11.02 9.35 -0.11
CA LYS A 72 -12.29 9.38 -0.86
C LYS A 72 -12.18 10.37 -2.00
N VAL A 73 -12.33 9.89 -3.21
CA VAL A 73 -12.36 10.69 -4.44
C VAL A 73 -13.78 10.66 -5.00
N PRO A 74 -14.64 11.64 -4.66
CA PRO A 74 -15.98 11.74 -5.25
C PRO A 74 -15.91 12.14 -6.72
N GLU A 75 -16.97 11.83 -7.47
CA GLU A 75 -17.11 12.27 -8.87
C GLU A 75 -17.01 13.79 -9.01
N GLY A 76 -16.39 14.24 -10.09
CA GLY A 76 -16.23 15.67 -10.42
C GLY A 76 -15.10 16.38 -9.67
N LYS A 77 -14.30 15.69 -8.88
CA LYS A 77 -13.09 16.26 -8.26
C LYS A 77 -11.99 16.48 -9.28
N TRP A 78 -11.35 17.64 -9.19
CA TRP A 78 -10.18 17.99 -10.01
C TRP A 78 -8.90 17.42 -9.39
N ALA A 79 -7.91 17.11 -10.21
CA ALA A 79 -6.62 16.58 -9.73
C ALA A 79 -6.00 17.43 -8.61
N LYS A 80 -6.12 18.77 -8.68
CA LYS A 80 -5.63 19.67 -7.63
C LYS A 80 -6.34 19.46 -6.27
N GLU A 81 -7.62 19.11 -6.28
CA GLU A 81 -8.39 18.85 -5.07
C GLU A 81 -8.06 17.48 -4.50
N ILE A 82 -7.80 16.51 -5.38
CA ILE A 82 -7.32 15.18 -4.99
C ILE A 82 -5.94 15.27 -4.36
N ALA A 83 -5.01 16.04 -4.97
CA ALA A 83 -3.68 16.29 -4.42
C ALA A 83 -3.74 16.98 -3.04
N ALA A 84 -4.64 17.94 -2.85
CA ALA A 84 -4.85 18.60 -1.56
C ALA A 84 -5.40 17.63 -0.51
N GLU A 85 -6.33 16.75 -0.88
CA GLU A 85 -6.87 15.73 0.02
C GLU A 85 -5.79 14.71 0.42
N ILE A 86 -4.96 14.25 -0.53
CA ILE A 86 -3.82 13.38 -0.24
C ILE A 86 -2.86 14.07 0.74
N SER A 87 -2.50 15.33 0.50
CA SER A 87 -1.65 16.11 1.41
C SER A 87 -2.24 16.16 2.83
N ASN A 88 -3.56 16.37 2.94
CA ASN A 88 -4.26 16.45 4.21
C ASN A 88 -4.27 15.13 4.97
N ILE A 89 -4.63 14.02 4.32
CA ILE A 89 -4.71 12.70 4.98
C ILE A 89 -3.33 12.11 5.35
N TYR A 90 -2.26 12.62 4.74
CA TYR A 90 -0.87 12.28 5.07
C TYR A 90 -0.22 13.31 6.01
N ASP A 91 -1.01 14.16 6.67
CA ASP A 91 -0.55 15.18 7.64
C ASP A 91 0.58 16.07 7.09
N GLY A 92 0.55 16.36 5.78
CA GLY A 92 1.56 17.18 5.11
C GLY A 92 2.88 16.47 4.81
N LYS A 93 2.98 15.15 4.96
CA LYS A 93 4.14 14.36 4.52
C LYS A 93 4.50 14.65 3.05
N TYR A 94 3.48 14.86 2.23
CA TYR A 94 3.58 15.32 0.85
C TYR A 94 2.77 16.59 0.69
N SER A 95 3.36 17.65 0.12
CA SER A 95 2.59 18.82 -0.24
C SER A 95 1.75 18.57 -1.51
N ALA A 96 0.62 19.24 -1.63
CA ALA A 96 -0.18 19.18 -2.84
C ALA A 96 0.60 19.62 -4.09
N GLU A 97 1.54 20.54 -3.93
CA GLU A 97 2.41 21.01 -5.00
C GLU A 97 3.39 19.92 -5.47
N GLU A 98 4.01 19.17 -4.56
CA GLU A 98 4.89 18.03 -4.91
C GLU A 98 4.12 16.98 -5.69
N ILE A 99 2.91 16.63 -5.25
CA ILE A 99 2.04 15.67 -5.93
C ILE A 99 1.69 16.16 -7.34
N LEU A 100 1.28 17.41 -7.48
CA LEU A 100 0.93 18.01 -8.77
C LEU A 100 2.14 18.13 -9.70
N ASN A 101 3.31 18.45 -9.18
CA ASN A 101 4.56 18.50 -9.94
C ASN A 101 4.90 17.11 -10.50
N GLN A 102 4.77 16.06 -9.69
CA GLN A 102 4.98 14.69 -10.17
C GLN A 102 3.93 14.29 -11.23
N TRP A 103 2.66 14.65 -11.05
CA TRP A 103 1.60 14.36 -12.01
C TRP A 103 1.70 15.16 -13.31
N ASN A 104 2.57 16.20 -13.34
CA ASN A 104 2.88 17.00 -14.51
C ASN A 104 4.25 16.68 -15.12
N ASP A 105 5.10 15.89 -14.46
CA ASP A 105 6.41 15.52 -14.97
C ASP A 105 6.26 14.54 -16.14
N ILE A 106 6.72 14.97 -17.33
CA ILE A 106 6.63 14.17 -18.54
C ILE A 106 7.47 12.89 -18.45
N SER A 107 8.61 12.92 -17.74
CA SER A 107 9.47 11.76 -17.56
C SER A 107 8.77 10.71 -16.68
N TYR A 108 8.05 11.16 -15.67
CA TYR A 108 7.24 10.30 -14.83
C TYR A 108 6.07 9.68 -15.61
N ILE A 109 5.39 10.48 -16.43
CA ILE A 109 4.29 10.00 -17.28
C ILE A 109 4.79 8.98 -18.32
N GLN A 110 5.98 9.19 -18.90
CA GLN A 110 6.61 8.21 -19.79
C GLN A 110 6.90 6.88 -19.08
N LYS A 111 7.25 6.92 -17.79
CA LYS A 111 7.43 5.72 -16.97
C LYS A 111 6.09 4.99 -16.78
N LEU A 112 5.02 5.72 -16.41
CA LEU A 112 3.68 5.16 -16.24
C LEU A 112 3.10 4.58 -17.53
N ALA A 113 3.35 5.21 -18.68
CA ALA A 113 2.87 4.74 -19.98
C ALA A 113 3.43 3.37 -20.41
N LYS A 114 4.51 2.89 -19.78
CA LYS A 114 5.02 1.53 -20.00
C LYS A 114 4.13 0.48 -19.37
N ASP A 115 3.47 0.84 -18.25
CA ASP A 115 2.66 -0.06 -17.44
C ASP A 115 1.16 0.09 -17.79
N TYR A 116 0.73 1.29 -18.20
CA TYR A 116 -0.66 1.65 -18.46
C TYR A 116 -0.90 2.02 -19.92
N SER A 117 -1.51 1.11 -20.69
CA SER A 117 -1.73 1.24 -22.12
C SER A 117 -2.71 2.36 -22.54
N PHE A 118 -3.50 2.88 -21.59
CA PHE A 118 -4.41 3.99 -21.81
C PHE A 118 -3.71 5.37 -21.72
N ILE A 119 -2.48 5.43 -21.22
CA ILE A 119 -1.70 6.68 -21.14
C ILE A 119 -1.02 6.92 -22.47
N ASN A 120 -1.52 7.92 -23.21
CA ASN A 120 -0.87 8.40 -24.43
C ASN A 120 0.01 9.61 -24.12
N VAL A 121 1.33 9.43 -24.17
CA VAL A 121 2.32 10.47 -23.82
C VAL A 121 2.23 11.67 -24.76
N ASP A 122 1.98 11.44 -26.05
CA ASP A 122 1.92 12.53 -27.06
C ASP A 122 0.72 13.44 -26.79
N ASP A 123 -0.43 12.88 -26.46
CA ASP A 123 -1.62 13.64 -26.10
C ASP A 123 -1.40 14.42 -24.81
N LEU A 124 -0.77 13.81 -23.80
CA LEU A 124 -0.53 14.42 -22.49
C LEU A 124 0.59 15.47 -22.52
N ASN A 125 1.45 15.45 -23.52
CA ASN A 125 2.46 16.51 -23.72
C ASN A 125 1.86 17.82 -24.25
N ASN A 126 0.56 17.83 -24.56
CA ASN A 126 -0.14 19.03 -24.98
C ASN A 126 -0.24 20.05 -23.83
N SER A 127 0.10 21.31 -24.11
CA SER A 127 0.11 22.40 -23.14
C SER A 127 -1.28 22.80 -22.59
N ASN A 128 -2.37 22.28 -23.16
CA ASN A 128 -3.74 22.60 -22.75
C ASN A 128 -4.17 21.90 -21.45
N TYR A 129 -3.48 20.85 -21.01
CA TYR A 129 -3.80 20.18 -19.76
C TYR A 129 -3.18 20.91 -18.56
N LYS A 130 -4.02 21.33 -17.60
CA LYS A 130 -3.55 21.94 -16.35
C LYS A 130 -2.78 20.94 -15.48
N VAL A 131 -3.28 19.71 -15.42
CA VAL A 131 -2.61 18.57 -14.80
C VAL A 131 -2.70 17.40 -15.77
N LYS A 132 -1.55 16.81 -16.12
CA LYS A 132 -1.48 15.79 -17.18
C LYS A 132 -2.23 14.51 -16.85
N LEU A 133 -2.31 14.15 -15.56
CA LEU A 133 -3.08 13.00 -15.11
C LEU A 133 -4.56 13.31 -14.79
N GLU A 134 -5.02 14.54 -15.09
CA GLU A 134 -6.45 14.88 -15.00
C GLU A 134 -7.28 13.92 -15.86
N GLY A 135 -8.36 13.39 -15.29
CA GLY A 135 -9.23 12.44 -15.99
C GLY A 135 -8.84 10.96 -15.84
N TYR A 136 -7.60 10.65 -15.39
CA TYR A 136 -7.18 9.28 -15.10
C TYR A 136 -7.29 8.91 -13.62
N LEU A 137 -7.56 9.90 -12.75
CA LEU A 137 -7.72 9.71 -11.31
C LEU A 137 -9.17 9.33 -11.03
N PHE A 138 -9.48 8.04 -11.06
CA PHE A 138 -10.85 7.55 -11.03
C PHE A 138 -11.55 7.83 -9.70
N PRO A 139 -12.84 8.25 -9.72
CA PRO A 139 -13.63 8.44 -8.49
C PRO A 139 -13.90 7.11 -7.79
N ASP A 140 -13.39 6.94 -6.57
CA ASP A 140 -13.63 5.77 -5.72
C ASP A 140 -13.19 6.05 -4.27
N THR A 141 -13.33 5.04 -3.40
CA THR A 141 -12.75 5.02 -2.06
C THR A 141 -11.51 4.13 -2.06
N TYR A 142 -10.36 4.72 -1.77
CA TYR A 142 -9.06 4.04 -1.77
C TYR A 142 -8.56 3.79 -0.36
N TYR A 143 -7.95 2.64 -0.15
CA TYR A 143 -7.27 2.28 1.09
C TYR A 143 -5.77 2.33 0.84
N LEU A 144 -5.12 3.34 1.39
CA LEU A 144 -3.69 3.63 1.24
C LEU A 144 -2.94 3.23 2.50
N GLU A 145 -1.64 3.03 2.42
CA GLU A 145 -0.77 2.80 3.58
C GLU A 145 -0.08 4.09 3.99
N LYS A 146 0.23 4.27 5.29
CA LYS A 146 0.91 5.49 5.78
C LYS A 146 2.28 5.72 5.17
N ASP A 147 2.94 4.67 4.75
CA ASP A 147 4.26 4.69 4.15
C ASP A 147 4.27 4.72 2.62
N ASP A 148 3.08 4.62 1.98
CA ASP A 148 3.00 4.77 0.53
C ASP A 148 3.68 6.04 0.05
N SER A 149 4.45 5.91 -1.03
CA SER A 149 5.03 7.04 -1.76
C SER A 149 4.00 7.69 -2.68
N ILE A 150 4.30 8.87 -3.22
CA ILE A 150 3.44 9.51 -4.24
C ILE A 150 3.30 8.59 -5.47
N ASP A 151 4.34 7.81 -5.84
CA ASP A 151 4.28 6.84 -6.95
C ASP A 151 3.29 5.71 -6.63
N ASP A 152 3.32 5.15 -5.41
CA ASP A 152 2.41 4.09 -4.97
C ASP A 152 0.97 4.59 -4.97
N ILE A 153 0.71 5.74 -4.36
CA ILE A 153 -0.62 6.38 -4.34
C ILE A 153 -1.14 6.60 -5.77
N THR A 154 -0.30 7.14 -6.64
CA THR A 154 -0.65 7.40 -8.04
C THR A 154 -1.01 6.11 -8.76
N ARG A 155 -0.23 5.05 -8.57
CA ARG A 155 -0.49 3.75 -9.17
C ARG A 155 -1.79 3.13 -8.69
N ILE A 156 -2.10 3.22 -7.39
CA ILE A 156 -3.38 2.74 -6.85
C ILE A 156 -4.57 3.43 -7.53
N LEU A 157 -4.49 4.74 -7.77
CA LEU A 157 -5.53 5.49 -8.50
C LEU A 157 -5.64 5.04 -9.97
N LEU A 158 -4.49 4.85 -10.64
CA LEU A 158 -4.43 4.43 -12.04
C LEU A 158 -4.83 2.96 -12.24
N ASP A 159 -4.50 2.08 -11.31
CA ASP A 159 -4.92 0.67 -11.33
C ASP A 159 -6.45 0.55 -11.32
N ARG A 160 -7.11 1.40 -10.54
CA ARG A 160 -8.56 1.47 -10.53
C ARG A 160 -9.12 1.95 -11.87
N PHE A 161 -8.52 2.97 -12.46
CA PHE A 161 -8.88 3.43 -13.80
C PHE A 161 -8.65 2.33 -14.85
N ASP A 162 -7.54 1.60 -14.77
CA ASP A 162 -7.22 0.50 -15.68
C ASP A 162 -8.27 -0.63 -15.66
N VAL A 163 -8.74 -0.99 -14.47
CA VAL A 163 -9.84 -1.95 -14.31
C VAL A 163 -11.09 -1.46 -15.05
N MET A 164 -11.51 -0.23 -14.80
CA MET A 164 -12.70 0.35 -15.43
C MET A 164 -12.52 0.53 -16.95
N TYR A 165 -11.33 0.91 -17.39
CA TYR A 165 -10.99 1.02 -18.81
C TYR A 165 -11.09 -0.34 -19.52
N LYS A 166 -10.56 -1.40 -18.93
CA LYS A 166 -10.62 -2.76 -19.50
C LYS A 166 -12.03 -3.30 -19.55
N GLU A 167 -12.84 -3.07 -18.52
CA GLU A 167 -14.24 -3.47 -18.47
C GLU A 167 -15.09 -2.76 -19.54
N ASN A 168 -14.80 -1.49 -19.80
CA ASN A 168 -15.56 -0.64 -20.70
C ASN A 168 -14.88 -0.41 -22.07
N LYS A 169 -13.82 -1.15 -22.39
CA LYS A 169 -13.03 -1.00 -23.64
C LYS A 169 -13.86 -1.06 -24.93
N LYS A 170 -15.09 -1.52 -24.87
CA LYS A 170 -16.03 -1.52 -26.00
C LYS A 170 -16.83 -0.22 -26.10
N ALA A 171 -16.77 0.65 -25.09
CA ALA A 171 -17.51 1.90 -24.99
C ALA A 171 -16.63 3.13 -25.26
N PHE A 172 -15.32 2.93 -25.30
CA PHE A 172 -14.28 3.89 -25.71
C PHE A 172 -13.69 3.44 -27.08
#